data_61cb89efb41112573060fb93c68d2b40
#
_entry.id   61cb89efb41112573060fb93c68d2b40
#
_cell.length_a   1.000
_cell.length_b   1.000
_cell.length_c   1.000
_cell.angle_alpha   90.00
_cell.angle_beta   90.00
_cell.angle_gamma   90.00
#
_symmetry.space_group_name_H-M   'P 1'
#
loop_
_entity.id
_entity.type
_entity.pdbx_description
1 polymer ?
#
loop_
_entity_poly.entity_id
_entity_poly.type
_entity_poly.pdbx_seq_one_letter_code
_entity_poly.pdbx_strand_id
1 'polypeptide(L)'
;MELYKGRPQNIEGRLDREVRVYDLLDSLGIEYLRTDHSHADTMEACNEIDKVLDVLICKNLFLCNRQKTKFYLLMMPGDKPFKTKELSSQINSARLSFASAEAMEEYP
;
A
#
# COMPACT_ATOMS: atom_id res chain seq x y z
N MET A 1 15.60 13.34 0.62
CA MET A 1 14.48 13.07 -0.29
C MET A 1 13.84 14.38 -0.71
N GLU A 2 13.51 14.49 -1.98
CA GLU A 2 12.85 15.67 -2.53
C GLU A 2 11.39 15.38 -2.86
N LEU A 3 10.57 16.43 -2.86
CA LEU A 3 9.19 16.36 -3.31
C LEU A 3 9.11 16.75 -4.78
N TYR A 4 8.36 15.98 -5.54
CA TYR A 4 8.10 16.25 -6.95
C TYR A 4 6.59 16.31 -7.18
N LYS A 5 6.19 17.15 -8.13
CA LYS A 5 4.78 17.25 -8.52
C LYS A 5 4.51 16.35 -9.72
N GLY A 6 3.56 15.44 -9.58
CA GLY A 6 3.13 14.57 -10.65
C GLY A 6 4.11 13.44 -10.97
N ARG A 7 3.91 12.85 -12.14
CA ARG A 7 4.70 11.70 -12.59
C ARG A 7 6.11 12.10 -13.01
N PRO A 8 7.09 11.16 -12.97
CA PRO A 8 8.44 11.43 -13.49
C PRO A 8 8.41 11.72 -15.00
N GLN A 9 9.30 12.60 -15.46
CA GLN A 9 9.45 12.85 -16.90
C GLN A 9 9.98 11.62 -17.63
N ASN A 10 10.82 10.83 -16.96
CA ASN A 10 11.37 9.59 -17.52
C ASN A 10 10.96 8.42 -16.63
N ILE A 11 10.23 7.47 -17.20
CA ILE A 11 9.74 6.28 -16.49
C ILE A 11 10.64 5.06 -16.69
N GLU A 12 11.72 5.18 -17.44
CA GLU A 12 12.64 4.07 -17.69
C GLU A 12 13.22 3.53 -16.38
N GLY A 13 13.20 2.21 -16.22
CA GLY A 13 13.67 1.54 -15.02
C GLY A 13 12.68 1.56 -13.85
N ARG A 14 11.50 2.16 -14.02
CA ARG A 14 10.45 2.17 -12.99
C ARG A 14 9.62 0.89 -13.04
N LEU A 15 9.08 0.48 -11.90
CA LEU A 15 8.21 -0.71 -11.83
C LEU A 15 6.91 -0.48 -12.59
N ASP A 16 6.39 -1.52 -13.26
CA ASP A 16 5.13 -1.44 -13.99
C ASP A 16 3.97 -1.00 -13.10
N ARG A 17 3.89 -1.52 -11.88
CA ARG A 17 2.84 -1.14 -10.94
C ARG A 17 2.93 0.32 -10.53
N GLU A 18 4.12 0.88 -10.45
CA GLU A 18 4.32 2.31 -10.19
C GLU A 18 3.77 3.15 -11.34
N VAL A 19 4.10 2.78 -12.56
CA VAL A 19 3.63 3.48 -13.76
C VAL A 19 2.12 3.38 -13.90
N ARG A 20 1.52 2.23 -13.60
CA ARG A 20 0.07 2.05 -13.62
C ARG A 20 -0.65 2.99 -12.66
N VAL A 21 -0.06 3.26 -11.49
CA VAL A 21 -0.62 4.22 -10.54
C VAL A 21 -0.58 5.63 -11.10
N TYR A 22 0.53 6.04 -11.72
CA TYR A 22 0.62 7.35 -12.38
C TYR A 22 -0.43 7.49 -13.47
N ASP A 23 -0.59 6.47 -14.31
CA ASP A 23 -1.57 6.48 -15.39
C ASP A 23 -2.99 6.61 -14.83
N LEU A 24 -3.32 5.89 -13.76
CA LEU A 24 -4.62 5.97 -13.12
C LEU A 24 -4.90 7.36 -12.56
N LEU A 25 -3.97 7.92 -11.81
CA LEU A 25 -4.12 9.26 -11.22
C LEU A 25 -4.26 10.33 -12.28
N ASP A 26 -3.48 10.25 -13.35
CA ASP A 26 -3.55 11.18 -14.46
C ASP A 26 -4.90 11.06 -15.20
N SER A 27 -5.39 9.83 -15.40
CA SER A 27 -6.68 9.61 -16.06
C SER A 27 -7.86 10.16 -15.26
N LEU A 28 -7.73 10.22 -13.94
CA LEU A 28 -8.75 10.77 -13.03
C LEU A 28 -8.60 12.27 -12.81
N GLY A 29 -7.56 12.89 -13.37
CA GLY A 29 -7.31 14.32 -13.19
C GLY A 29 -6.88 14.71 -11.78
N ILE A 30 -6.30 13.78 -11.03
CA ILE A 30 -5.87 14.01 -9.65
C ILE A 30 -4.46 14.57 -9.65
N GLU A 31 -4.27 15.71 -8.97
CA GLU A 31 -2.94 16.24 -8.68
C GLU A 31 -2.34 15.50 -7.50
N TYR A 32 -1.04 15.22 -7.56
CA TYR A 32 -0.36 14.50 -6.49
C TYR A 32 1.10 14.94 -6.37
N LEU A 33 1.64 14.71 -5.19
CA LEU A 33 3.06 14.87 -4.92
C LEU A 33 3.69 13.49 -4.75
N ARG A 34 4.93 13.35 -5.16
CA ARG A 34 5.67 12.10 -4.96
C ARG A 34 7.04 12.38 -4.36
N THR A 35 7.58 11.38 -3.71
CA THR A 35 8.99 11.34 -3.34
C THR A 35 9.54 9.99 -3.77
N ASP A 36 10.76 9.99 -4.27
CA ASP A 36 11.42 8.78 -4.73
C ASP A 36 12.34 8.27 -3.64
N HIS A 37 12.31 6.99 -3.37
CA HIS A 37 13.10 6.35 -2.33
C HIS A 37 13.40 4.90 -2.71
N SER A 38 14.41 4.31 -2.05
CA SER A 38 14.66 2.88 -2.17
C SER A 38 13.57 2.09 -1.43
N HIS A 39 13.60 0.76 -1.58
CA HIS A 39 12.63 -0.10 -0.92
C HIS A 39 12.58 0.18 0.59
N ALA A 40 11.36 0.49 1.08
CA ALA A 40 11.14 0.86 2.49
C ALA A 40 10.39 -0.28 3.18
N ASP A 41 11.15 -1.20 3.80
CA ASP A 41 10.62 -2.38 4.47
C ASP A 41 10.61 -2.26 6.00
N THR A 42 11.00 -1.10 6.53
CA THR A 42 10.99 -0.82 7.97
C THR A 42 10.13 0.40 8.28
N MET A 43 9.64 0.47 9.52
CA MET A 43 8.88 1.64 9.97
C MET A 43 9.75 2.89 10.04
N GLU A 44 11.04 2.75 10.32
CA GLU A 44 11.96 3.88 10.32
C GLU A 44 12.09 4.51 8.95
N ALA A 45 12.22 3.68 7.89
CA ALA A 45 12.26 4.17 6.51
C ALA A 45 10.94 4.84 6.13
N CYS A 46 9.80 4.30 6.56
CA CYS A 46 8.50 4.91 6.33
C CYS A 46 8.36 6.25 7.04
N ASN A 47 8.90 6.38 8.25
CA ASN A 47 8.86 7.65 9.00
C ASN A 47 9.63 8.76 8.28
N GLU A 48 10.73 8.46 7.63
CA GLU A 48 11.47 9.43 6.82
C GLU A 48 10.61 9.94 5.65
N ILE A 49 9.88 9.03 5.00
CA ILE A 49 8.97 9.37 3.92
C ILE A 49 7.82 10.23 4.42
N ASP A 50 7.26 9.90 5.59
CA ASP A 50 6.19 10.66 6.25
C ASP A 50 6.59 12.12 6.44
N LYS A 51 7.82 12.36 6.90
CA LYS A 51 8.33 13.71 7.13
C LYS A 51 8.42 14.51 5.83
N VAL A 52 8.89 13.88 4.76
CA VAL A 52 9.03 14.54 3.45
C VAL A 52 7.68 14.90 2.86
N LEU A 53 6.71 13.99 2.93
CA LEU A 53 5.37 14.19 2.38
C LEU A 53 4.44 14.95 3.33
N ASP A 54 4.84 15.13 4.58
CA ASP A 54 4.03 15.72 5.65
C ASP A 54 2.68 14.99 5.81
N VAL A 55 2.75 13.66 5.82
CA VAL A 55 1.60 12.78 5.97
C VAL A 55 1.93 11.67 6.94
N LEU A 56 0.90 11.00 7.45
CA LEU A 56 1.05 9.79 8.26
C LEU A 56 0.73 8.59 7.37
N ILE A 57 1.76 7.78 7.08
CA ILE A 57 1.59 6.60 6.23
C ILE A 57 0.84 5.52 6.98
N CYS A 58 -0.17 4.96 6.35
CA CYS A 58 -0.84 3.76 6.82
C CYS A 58 -0.13 2.51 6.29
N LYS A 59 -0.29 1.39 6.97
CA LYS A 59 0.11 0.10 6.43
C LYS A 59 -1.10 -0.57 5.79
N ASN A 60 -0.84 -1.28 4.71
CA ASN A 60 -1.85 -2.00 3.94
C ASN A 60 -1.63 -3.49 4.13
N LEU A 61 -2.67 -4.19 4.59
CA LEU A 61 -2.59 -5.61 4.88
C LEU A 61 -3.60 -6.34 4.00
N PHE A 62 -3.12 -7.22 3.13
CA PHE A 62 -3.98 -8.00 2.25
C PHE A 62 -4.18 -9.38 2.85
N LEU A 63 -5.42 -9.71 3.17
CA LEU A 63 -5.78 -10.88 3.95
C LEU A 63 -6.78 -11.74 3.20
N CYS A 64 -6.85 -13.01 3.56
CA CYS A 64 -7.83 -13.93 3.00
C CYS A 64 -8.33 -14.91 4.07
N ASN A 65 -9.49 -15.51 3.80
CA ASN A 65 -10.00 -16.60 4.63
C ASN A 65 -9.22 -17.90 4.33
N ARG A 66 -9.47 -18.95 5.12
CA ARG A 66 -8.78 -20.23 4.98
C ARG A 66 -8.95 -20.84 3.58
N GLN A 67 -10.14 -20.71 3.01
CA GLN A 67 -10.47 -21.27 1.70
C GLN A 67 -9.94 -20.43 0.53
N LYS A 68 -9.41 -19.25 0.79
CA LYS A 68 -8.92 -18.31 -0.22
C LYS A 68 -10.01 -17.91 -1.21
N THR A 69 -11.24 -17.79 -0.72
CA THR A 69 -12.39 -17.39 -1.52
C THR A 69 -12.83 -15.96 -1.26
N LYS A 70 -12.45 -15.41 -0.08
CA LYS A 70 -12.75 -14.02 0.30
C LYS A 70 -11.46 -13.31 0.65
N PHE A 71 -11.30 -12.10 0.10
CA PHE A 71 -10.10 -11.29 0.30
C PHE A 71 -10.49 -9.96 0.91
N TYR A 72 -9.60 -9.42 1.74
CA TYR A 72 -9.82 -8.16 2.45
C TYR A 72 -8.56 -7.31 2.37
N LEU A 73 -8.73 -6.01 2.12
CA LEU A 73 -7.65 -5.05 2.23
C LEU A 73 -7.91 -4.20 3.47
N LEU A 74 -7.04 -4.32 4.47
CA LEU A 74 -7.12 -3.51 5.67
C LEU A 74 -6.08 -2.40 5.60
N MET A 75 -6.54 -1.17 5.77
CA MET A 75 -5.67 0.00 5.89
C MET A 75 -5.74 0.48 7.33
N MET A 76 -4.59 0.63 7.98
CA MET A 76 -4.54 1.02 9.38
C MET A 76 -3.28 1.87 9.66
N PRO A 77 -3.26 2.64 10.77
CA PRO A 77 -2.07 3.40 11.12
C PRO A 77 -0.83 2.52 11.20
N GLY A 78 0.29 2.99 10.63
CA GLY A 78 1.51 2.20 10.52
C GLY A 78 2.11 1.79 11.86
N ASP A 79 1.89 2.59 12.90
CA ASP A 79 2.41 2.35 14.24
C ASP A 79 1.49 1.50 15.13
N LYS A 80 0.28 1.17 14.64
CA LYS A 80 -0.67 0.38 15.42
C LYS A 80 -0.42 -1.12 15.25
N PRO A 81 -0.32 -1.90 16.35
CA PRO A 81 -0.17 -3.34 16.25
C PRO A 81 -1.38 -3.99 15.58
N PHE A 82 -1.14 -5.01 14.78
CA PHE A 82 -2.18 -5.77 14.09
C PHE A 82 -2.17 -7.22 14.58
N LYS A 83 -3.37 -7.75 14.88
CA LYS A 83 -3.57 -9.15 15.24
C LYS A 83 -4.72 -9.72 14.41
N THR A 84 -4.44 -10.77 13.65
CA THR A 84 -5.42 -11.42 12.79
C THR A 84 -6.63 -11.94 13.57
N LYS A 85 -6.41 -12.40 14.80
CA LYS A 85 -7.48 -12.90 15.68
C LYS A 85 -8.52 -11.81 15.99
N GLU A 86 -8.06 -10.59 16.28
CA GLU A 86 -8.93 -9.47 16.60
C GLU A 86 -9.78 -9.07 15.40
N LEU A 87 -9.16 -8.93 14.24
CA LEU A 87 -9.87 -8.58 13.02
C LEU A 87 -10.88 -9.66 12.63
N SER A 88 -10.49 -10.93 12.68
CA SER A 88 -11.37 -12.05 12.36
C SER A 88 -12.63 -12.04 13.19
N SER A 89 -12.49 -11.73 14.48
CA SER A 89 -13.63 -11.61 15.39
C SER A 89 -14.53 -10.42 15.01
N GLN A 90 -13.96 -9.28 14.71
CA GLN A 90 -14.70 -8.06 14.38
C GLN A 90 -15.56 -8.20 13.13
N ILE A 91 -15.08 -8.92 12.13
CA ILE A 91 -15.81 -9.09 10.86
C ILE A 91 -16.56 -10.42 10.78
N ASN A 92 -16.67 -11.15 11.89
CA ASN A 92 -17.35 -12.46 11.98
C ASN A 92 -16.81 -13.45 10.95
N SER A 93 -15.52 -13.48 10.78
CA SER A 93 -14.84 -14.38 9.85
C SER A 93 -14.16 -15.52 10.61
N ALA A 94 -13.95 -16.65 9.94
CA ALA A 94 -12.97 -17.63 10.37
C ALA A 94 -11.58 -16.98 10.35
N ARG A 95 -10.59 -17.62 10.98
CA ARG A 95 -9.25 -17.05 11.10
C ARG A 95 -8.69 -16.62 9.75
N LEU A 96 -8.27 -15.37 9.66
CA LEU A 96 -7.66 -14.80 8.47
C LEU A 96 -6.16 -15.08 8.45
N SER A 97 -5.60 -15.12 7.25
CA SER A 97 -4.17 -15.18 7.02
C SER A 97 -3.77 -14.16 5.95
N PHE A 98 -2.47 -13.90 5.82
CA PHE A 98 -2.00 -12.98 4.79
C PHE A 98 -2.15 -13.63 3.42
N ALA A 99 -2.71 -12.89 2.47
CA ALA A 99 -2.84 -13.32 1.09
C ALA A 99 -1.51 -13.13 0.34
N SER A 100 -1.35 -13.86 -0.76
CA SER A 100 -0.13 -13.80 -1.56
C SER A 100 -0.06 -12.53 -2.41
N ALA A 101 1.14 -12.17 -2.84
CA ALA A 101 1.33 -11.08 -3.79
C ALA A 101 0.64 -11.38 -5.13
N GLU A 102 0.60 -12.64 -5.54
CA GLU A 102 -0.08 -13.07 -6.77
C GLU A 102 -1.58 -12.80 -6.69
N ALA A 103 -2.20 -13.08 -5.55
CA ALA A 103 -3.61 -12.78 -5.33
C ALA A 103 -3.87 -11.27 -5.37
N MET A 104 -2.96 -10.46 -4.85
CA MET A 104 -3.07 -8.99 -4.89
C MET A 104 -3.06 -8.45 -6.32
N GLU A 105 -2.27 -9.04 -7.21
CA GLU A 105 -2.24 -8.66 -8.63
C GLU A 105 -3.55 -9.03 -9.34
N GLU A 106 -4.18 -10.12 -8.94
CA GLU A 106 -5.45 -10.57 -9.52
C GLU A 106 -6.64 -9.70 -9.09
N TYR A 107 -6.63 -9.15 -7.87
CA TYR A 107 -7.69 -8.32 -7.31
C TYR A 107 -7.20 -6.88 -7.16
N PRO A 108 -7.30 -6.07 -8.21
CA PRO A 108 -6.86 -4.67 -8.18
C PRO A 108 -7.74 -3.79 -7.29
#